data_59d99336c503a9e54861a050b220ea83
#
_entry.id   59d99336c503a9e54861a050b220ea83
#
_cell.length_a   1.000
_cell.length_b   1.000
_cell.length_c   1.000
_cell.angle_alpha   90.00
_cell.angle_beta   90.00
_cell.angle_gamma   90.00
#
_symmetry.space_group_name_H-M   'P 1'
#
loop_
_entity.id
_entity.type
_entity.pdbx_description
1 polymer ?
#
loop_
_entity_poly.entity_id
_entity_poly.type
_entity_poly.pdbx_seq_one_letter_code
_entity_poly.pdbx_strand_id
1 'polypeptide(L)' 'MAKPQLEKISVYAQKLHDMICHGEQLDDWMESHIAQMADDVAEVYHALSYSKKNHK' A
#
# COMPACT_ATOMS: atom_id res chain seq x y z
N MET A 1 13.81 8.29 -5.51
CA MET A 1 13.19 8.59 -4.22
C MET A 1 12.00 7.71 -3.90
N ALA A 2 11.36 7.15 -4.94
CA ALA A 2 10.21 6.29 -4.69
C ALA A 2 10.59 4.97 -4.05
N LYS A 3 11.79 4.47 -4.35
CA LYS A 3 12.18 3.15 -3.87
C LYS A 3 12.28 3.07 -2.35
N PRO A 4 12.95 4.01 -1.67
CA PRO A 4 12.96 3.97 -0.21
C PRO A 4 11.57 4.15 0.40
N GLN A 5 10.74 4.95 -0.23
CA GLN A 5 9.38 5.15 0.26
C GLN A 5 8.56 3.88 0.10
N LEU A 6 8.74 3.15 -0.99
CA LEU A 6 8.04 1.89 -1.18
C LEU A 6 8.50 0.84 -0.18
N GLU A 7 9.78 0.82 0.15
CA GLU A 7 10.27 -0.07 1.17
C GLU A 7 9.64 0.22 2.52
N LYS A 8 9.51 1.51 2.84
CA LYS A 8 8.88 1.93 4.08
C LYS A 8 7.42 1.49 4.12
N ILE A 9 6.71 1.71 3.03
CA ILE A 9 5.31 1.29 2.93
C ILE A 9 5.19 -0.22 3.13
N SER A 10 6.07 -0.97 2.49
CA SER A 10 6.04 -2.43 2.57
C SER A 10 6.23 -2.90 4.01
N VAL A 11 7.23 -2.35 4.69
CA VAL A 11 7.53 -2.77 6.06
C VAL A 11 6.39 -2.42 6.99
N TYR A 12 5.92 -1.17 6.93
CA TYR A 12 4.86 -0.77 7.84
C TYR A 12 3.53 -1.45 7.52
N ALA A 13 3.28 -1.70 6.24
CA ALA A 13 2.06 -2.42 5.86
C ALA A 13 2.06 -3.82 6.44
N GLN A 14 3.21 -4.50 6.40
CA GLN A 14 3.31 -5.83 6.97
C GLN A 14 3.08 -5.80 8.48
N LYS A 15 3.67 -4.82 9.15
CA LYS A 15 3.49 -4.68 10.59
C LYS A 15 2.02 -4.42 10.94
N LEU A 16 1.38 -3.56 10.20
CA LEU A 16 -0.03 -3.27 10.41
C LEU A 16 -0.88 -4.52 10.21
N HIS A 17 -0.59 -5.25 9.16
CA HIS A 17 -1.32 -6.49 8.87
C HIS A 17 -1.21 -7.46 10.04
N ASP A 18 0.01 -7.61 10.58
CA ASP A 18 0.22 -8.52 11.70
C ASP A 18 -0.55 -8.07 12.94
N MET A 19 -0.55 -6.77 13.21
CA MET A 19 -1.27 -6.24 14.37
C MET A 19 -2.77 -6.49 14.25
N ILE A 20 -3.32 -6.27 13.07
CA ILE A 20 -4.74 -6.48 12.84
C ILE A 20 -5.09 -7.95 12.97
N CYS A 21 -4.22 -8.83 12.48
CA CYS A 21 -4.44 -10.27 12.61
C CYS A 21 -4.45 -10.72 14.06
N HIS A 22 -3.80 -9.95 14.94
CA HIS A 22 -3.79 -10.26 16.37
C HIS A 22 -4.94 -9.61 17.12
N GLY A 23 -5.90 -9.05 16.40
CA GLY A 23 -7.10 -8.54 17.02
C GLY A 23 -7.13 -7.06 17.32
N GLU A 24 -6.15 -6.33 16.85
CA GLU A 24 -6.17 -4.89 17.03
C GLU A 24 -7.34 -4.28 16.29
N GLN A 25 -7.97 -3.32 16.92
CA GLN A 25 -9.09 -2.61 16.29
C GLN A 25 -8.61 -1.24 15.82
N LEU A 26 -9.17 -0.82 14.69
CA LEU A 26 -8.77 0.43 14.07
C LEU A 26 -9.88 1.46 14.20
N ASP A 27 -9.48 2.71 14.41
CA ASP A 27 -10.41 3.82 14.32
C ASP A 27 -10.84 4.01 12.87
N ASP A 28 -11.99 4.66 12.69
CA ASP A 28 -12.53 4.86 11.34
C ASP A 28 -11.55 5.58 10.44
N TRP A 29 -10.85 6.60 10.97
CA TRP A 29 -9.92 7.36 10.15
C TRP A 29 -8.74 6.50 9.71
N MET A 30 -8.33 5.57 10.54
CA MET A 30 -7.24 4.65 10.18
C MET A 30 -7.67 3.73 9.05
N GLU A 31 -8.89 3.21 9.14
CA GLU A 31 -9.42 2.36 8.07
C GLU A 31 -9.53 3.11 6.76
N SER A 32 -9.98 4.37 6.83
CA SER A 32 -10.08 5.19 5.63
C SER A 32 -8.73 5.42 4.99
N HIS A 33 -7.71 5.69 5.79
CA HIS A 33 -6.37 5.91 5.28
C HIS A 33 -5.80 4.66 4.65
N ILE A 34 -6.03 3.52 5.28
CA ILE A 34 -5.54 2.25 4.74
C ILE A 34 -6.19 1.96 3.40
N ALA A 35 -7.50 2.19 3.29
CA ALA A 35 -8.20 1.99 2.04
C ALA A 35 -7.64 2.90 0.95
N GLN A 36 -7.37 4.16 1.29
CA GLN A 36 -6.82 5.11 0.34
C GLN A 36 -5.42 4.68 -0.12
N MET A 37 -4.61 4.21 0.82
CA MET A 37 -3.27 3.75 0.48
C MET A 37 -3.32 2.54 -0.44
N ALA A 38 -4.23 1.62 -0.17
CA ALA A 38 -4.37 0.43 -1.00
C ALA A 38 -4.77 0.81 -2.42
N ASP A 39 -5.71 1.74 -2.55
CA ASP A 39 -6.12 2.21 -3.86
C ASP A 39 -4.97 2.90 -4.58
N ASP A 40 -4.23 3.74 -3.86
CA ASP A 40 -3.14 4.49 -4.47
C ASP A 40 -2.02 3.56 -4.93
N VAL A 41 -1.66 2.59 -4.10
CA VAL A 41 -0.61 1.64 -4.47
C VAL A 41 -1.04 0.83 -5.69
N ALA A 42 -2.29 0.37 -5.70
CA ALA A 42 -2.80 -0.40 -6.83
C ALA A 42 -2.80 0.43 -8.10
N GLU A 43 -3.18 1.69 -7.98
CA GLU A 43 -3.24 2.59 -9.13
C GLU A 43 -1.85 2.76 -9.75
N VAL A 44 -0.86 3.00 -8.91
CA VAL A 44 0.51 3.17 -9.41
C VAL A 44 1.03 1.87 -10.00
N TYR A 45 0.74 0.76 -9.34
CA TYR A 45 1.17 -0.55 -9.82
C TYR A 45 0.59 -0.83 -11.21
N HIS A 46 -0.70 -0.60 -11.37
CA HIS A 46 -1.34 -0.87 -12.65
C HIS A 46 -0.85 0.06 -13.74
N ALA A 47 -0.65 1.33 -13.39
CA ALA A 47 -0.16 2.30 -14.37
C ALA A 47 1.24 1.92 -14.85
N LEU A 48 2.10 1.56 -13.92
CA LEU A 48 3.47 1.19 -14.27
C LEU A 48 3.49 -0.12 -15.06
N SER A 49 2.69 -1.08 -14.65
CA SER A 49 2.63 -2.37 -15.34
C SER A 49 2.13 -2.18 -16.76
N TYR A 50 1.12 -1.35 -16.93
CA TYR A 50 0.59 -1.07 -18.27
C TYR A 50 1.64 -0.38 -19.13
N SER A 51 2.33 0.57 -18.55
CA SER A 51 3.38 1.30 -19.27
C SER A 51 4.50 0.37 -19.73
N LYS A 52 4.94 -0.51 -18.85
CA LYS A 52 5.98 -1.47 -19.21
C LYS A 52 5.51 -2.45 -20.27
N LYS A 53 4.27 -2.85 -20.19
CA LYS A 53 3.71 -3.80 -21.14
C LYS A 53 3.65 -3.20 -22.54
N ASN A 54 3.40 -1.90 -22.64
CA ASN A 54 3.27 -1.22 -23.92
C ASN A 54 4.54 -0.54 -24.35
N HIS A 55 5.58 -0.64 -23.55
CA HIS A 55 6.86 -0.01 -23.88
C HIS A 55 7.60 -0.88 -24.89
N LYS A 56 8.08 -0.24 -25.94
CA LYS A 56 8.79 -0.97 -26.98
C LYS A 56 10.27 -0.82 -26.84
#